data_169ea5bbf7fb698fc06fa0be6a575667
#
_entry.id   169ea5bbf7fb698fc06fa0be6a575667
#
_cell.length_a   1.000
_cell.length_b   1.000
_cell.length_c   1.000
_cell.angle_alpha   90.00
_cell.angle_beta   90.00
_cell.angle_gamma   90.00
#
_symmetry.space_group_name_H-M   'P 1'
#
loop_
_entity.id
_entity.type
_entity.pdbx_description
1 polymer ?
#
loop_
_entity_poly.entity_id
_entity_poly.type
_entity_poly.pdbx_seq_one_letter_code
_entity_poly.pdbx_strand_id
1 'polypeptide(L)'
;MDQIGFGTFGSDRYDEETVAQAVYEAIRCGYRTFDCASVYGNERQIGGVFRRAFEEGLVARDALTIISKVWNDMHGEGQVIASCKQSLKDLGLEYLDLYILHWPFPNYHAKGCSGDSRNPDSRPFFVEDFMVAWRQMEQLKRDGLVREIATSNMTIPKFEAVLPLCEIRPYANEMELHPSFQQPELYDYCKEHGMQVIGFCPLGSPNRPDRDRTAEDVVDTKLTVIQSLAQEHGCSPQEICLRWAVTRGHTPIPFSGNPRNIVSNLAAVRDPLSAEEMARIRAEDCNCRLVKGQVFLWPGSDDWQDLWDLNGKLDHWVYKNNKWLKENL
;
A
#
# COMPACT_ATOMS: atom_id res chain seq x y z
N MET A 1 14.22 -5.41 0.40
CA MET A 1 13.40 -4.87 1.52
C MET A 1 13.54 -5.80 2.72
N ASP A 2 13.35 -5.27 3.92
CA ASP A 2 13.29 -6.08 5.13
C ASP A 2 12.04 -6.99 5.13
N GLN A 3 12.02 -7.97 6.04
CA GLN A 3 10.87 -8.86 6.18
C GLN A 3 9.60 -8.14 6.64
N ILE A 4 9.74 -7.00 7.32
CA ILE A 4 8.62 -6.18 7.80
C ILE A 4 8.96 -4.69 7.60
N GLY A 5 7.99 -3.91 7.16
CA GLY A 5 8.06 -2.45 7.15
C GLY A 5 7.22 -1.83 8.27
N PHE A 6 7.30 -0.53 8.40
CA PHE A 6 6.48 0.27 9.31
C PHE A 6 5.62 1.23 8.49
N GLY A 7 4.30 1.02 8.50
CA GLY A 7 3.35 1.91 7.86
C GLY A 7 3.26 3.24 8.62
N THR A 8 2.95 4.33 7.90
CA THR A 8 2.83 5.66 8.52
C THR A 8 1.45 6.30 8.32
N PHE A 9 0.49 5.54 7.81
CA PHE A 9 -0.90 5.99 7.75
C PHE A 9 -1.53 5.89 9.15
N GLY A 10 -1.65 7.03 9.83
CA GLY A 10 -2.21 7.14 11.19
C GLY A 10 -3.73 6.92 11.27
N SER A 11 -4.39 6.65 10.13
CA SER A 11 -5.83 6.31 10.07
C SER A 11 -6.69 7.37 10.73
N ASP A 12 -6.79 8.59 10.37
CA ASP A 12 -7.63 9.67 10.93
C ASP A 12 -7.71 9.73 12.50
N ARG A 13 -6.97 8.84 13.19
CA ARG A 13 -6.98 8.70 14.67
C ARG A 13 -5.77 9.30 15.35
N TYR A 14 -4.67 9.40 14.62
CA TYR A 14 -3.40 9.90 15.12
C TYR A 14 -3.02 11.14 14.36
N ASP A 15 -2.61 12.18 15.08
CA ASP A 15 -2.00 13.36 14.47
C ASP A 15 -0.60 13.05 13.93
N GLU A 16 -0.10 13.95 13.12
CA GLU A 16 1.18 13.81 12.43
C GLU A 16 2.36 13.66 13.41
N GLU A 17 2.32 14.33 14.55
CA GLU A 17 3.38 14.26 15.57
C GLU A 17 3.39 12.90 16.27
N THR A 18 2.22 12.35 16.58
CA THR A 18 2.09 11.01 17.16
C THR A 18 2.64 9.94 16.20
N VAL A 19 2.33 10.06 14.90
CA VAL A 19 2.86 9.15 13.88
C VAL A 19 4.38 9.29 13.77
N ALA A 20 4.91 10.52 13.75
CA ALA A 20 6.34 10.77 13.68
C ALA A 20 7.06 10.20 14.92
N GLN A 21 6.50 10.37 16.12
CA GLN A 21 7.07 9.76 17.32
C GLN A 21 7.07 8.22 17.24
N ALA A 22 6.03 7.61 16.69
CA ALA A 22 5.99 6.15 16.48
C ALA A 22 7.07 5.69 15.48
N VAL A 23 7.34 6.46 14.43
CA VAL A 23 8.46 6.22 13.49
C VAL A 23 9.80 6.28 14.23
N TYR A 24 10.01 7.27 15.11
CA TYR A 24 11.23 7.37 15.90
C TYR A 24 11.44 6.12 16.79
N GLU A 25 10.39 5.68 17.49
CA GLU A 25 10.45 4.46 18.30
C GLU A 25 10.69 3.21 17.44
N ALA A 26 10.09 3.13 16.25
CA ALA A 26 10.32 2.03 15.32
C ALA A 26 11.79 1.97 14.87
N ILE A 27 12.43 3.11 14.54
CA ILE A 27 13.88 3.16 14.25
C ILE A 27 14.70 2.64 15.43
N ARG A 28 14.40 3.08 16.64
CA ARG A 28 15.09 2.63 17.87
C ARG A 28 14.92 1.14 18.11
N CYS A 29 13.76 0.59 17.80
CA CYS A 29 13.48 -0.84 17.93
C CYS A 29 14.16 -1.70 16.87
N GLY A 30 14.60 -1.10 15.74
CA GLY A 30 15.29 -1.81 14.68
C GLY A 30 14.53 -1.97 13.38
N TYR A 31 13.39 -1.31 13.19
CA TYR A 31 12.79 -1.17 11.86
C TYR A 31 13.71 -0.40 10.92
N ARG A 32 13.75 -0.84 9.67
CA ARG A 32 14.58 -0.23 8.63
C ARG A 32 13.82 0.10 7.36
N THR A 33 12.59 -0.37 7.20
CA THR A 33 11.69 -0.04 6.08
C THR A 33 10.53 0.79 6.60
N PHE A 34 10.29 1.96 5.98
CA PHE A 34 9.23 2.92 6.35
C PHE A 34 8.40 3.24 5.13
N ASP A 35 7.08 3.06 5.25
CA ASP A 35 6.11 3.26 4.18
C ASP A 35 5.33 4.55 4.41
N CYS A 36 5.70 5.60 3.65
CA CYS A 36 5.10 6.94 3.66
C CYS A 36 4.20 7.13 2.42
N ALA A 37 3.48 8.23 2.39
CA ALA A 37 2.80 8.73 1.20
C ALA A 37 2.47 10.22 1.33
N SER A 38 2.50 10.96 0.21
CA SER A 38 2.19 12.40 0.20
C SER A 38 0.81 12.71 0.77
N VAL A 39 -0.19 11.85 0.50
CA VAL A 39 -1.57 12.02 0.98
C VAL A 39 -1.74 11.86 2.49
N TYR A 40 -0.78 11.22 3.18
CA TYR A 40 -0.87 11.05 4.64
C TYR A 40 -0.65 12.36 5.40
N GLY A 41 -0.02 13.36 4.74
CA GLY A 41 0.15 14.72 5.27
C GLY A 41 1.17 14.85 6.40
N ASN A 42 1.95 13.79 6.67
CA ASN A 42 2.87 13.71 7.82
C ASN A 42 4.35 13.57 7.42
N GLU A 43 4.68 13.61 6.13
CA GLU A 43 6.05 13.43 5.65
C GLU A 43 7.03 14.45 6.25
N ARG A 44 6.59 15.67 6.51
CA ARG A 44 7.44 16.72 7.09
C ARG A 44 7.86 16.40 8.53
N GLN A 45 6.94 15.92 9.35
CA GLN A 45 7.20 15.51 10.73
C GLN A 45 8.10 14.27 10.74
N ILE A 46 7.83 13.29 9.88
CA ILE A 46 8.65 12.09 9.71
C ILE A 46 10.07 12.46 9.25
N GLY A 47 10.21 13.43 8.32
CA GLY A 47 11.49 13.96 7.88
C GLY A 47 12.31 14.56 9.02
N GLY A 48 11.65 15.26 9.96
CA GLY A 48 12.27 15.72 11.21
C GLY A 48 12.82 14.58 12.07
N VAL A 49 12.07 13.48 12.14
CA VAL A 49 12.48 12.25 12.85
C VAL A 49 13.68 11.58 12.18
N PHE A 50 13.68 11.44 10.86
CA PHE A 50 14.82 10.85 10.14
C PHE A 50 16.09 11.68 10.36
N ARG A 51 16.01 12.99 10.23
CA ARG A 51 17.13 13.88 10.48
C ARG A 51 17.69 13.69 11.90
N ARG A 52 16.79 13.72 12.90
CA ARG A 52 17.16 13.50 14.30
C ARG A 52 17.85 12.13 14.49
N ALA A 53 17.30 11.06 13.92
CA ALA A 53 17.87 9.73 14.03
C ALA A 53 19.27 9.63 13.40
N PHE A 54 19.51 10.34 12.29
CA PHE A 54 20.83 10.42 11.65
C PHE A 54 21.82 11.24 12.50
N GLU A 55 21.40 12.38 13.02
CA GLU A 55 22.23 13.25 13.90
C GLU A 55 22.61 12.57 15.21
N GLU A 56 21.70 11.80 15.79
CA GLU A 56 21.95 10.98 17.00
C GLU A 56 22.77 9.71 16.73
N GLY A 57 23.06 9.39 15.46
CA GLY A 57 23.80 8.18 15.07
C GLY A 57 23.03 6.88 15.33
N LEU A 58 21.70 6.93 15.45
CA LEU A 58 20.87 5.72 15.66
C LEU A 58 20.85 4.83 14.42
N VAL A 59 20.93 5.43 13.24
CA VAL A 59 20.91 4.74 11.95
C VAL A 59 21.53 5.63 10.87
N ALA A 60 22.19 5.03 9.88
CA ALA A 60 22.62 5.75 8.68
C ALA A 60 21.51 5.77 7.63
N ARG A 61 21.51 6.79 6.73
CA ARG A 61 20.49 6.90 5.66
C ARG A 61 20.45 5.67 4.75
N ASP A 62 21.60 5.13 4.41
CA ASP A 62 21.75 3.97 3.52
C ASP A 62 21.33 2.64 4.15
N ALA A 63 21.17 2.62 5.48
CA ALA A 63 20.60 1.48 6.20
C ALA A 63 19.06 1.51 6.24
N LEU A 64 18.41 2.56 5.72
CA LEU A 64 16.96 2.66 5.66
C LEU A 64 16.44 2.46 4.24
N THR A 65 15.33 1.74 4.12
CA THR A 65 14.46 1.70 2.95
C THR A 65 13.29 2.65 3.18
N ILE A 66 13.29 3.80 2.52
CA ILE A 66 12.24 4.80 2.66
C ILE A 66 11.39 4.81 1.40
N ILE A 67 10.12 4.50 1.58
CA ILE A 67 9.09 4.43 0.56
C ILE A 67 8.22 5.68 0.66
N SER A 68 7.86 6.27 -0.47
CA SER A 68 6.75 7.22 -0.55
C SER A 68 5.91 6.98 -1.79
N LYS A 69 4.75 7.66 -1.86
CA LYS A 69 3.75 7.42 -2.91
C LYS A 69 3.22 8.74 -3.45
N VAL A 70 3.06 8.83 -4.77
CA VAL A 70 2.32 9.93 -5.40
C VAL A 70 0.83 9.69 -5.23
N TRP A 71 0.10 10.73 -4.82
CA TRP A 71 -1.35 10.66 -4.75
C TRP A 71 -2.00 10.88 -6.12
N ASN A 72 -3.23 10.42 -6.25
CA ASN A 72 -3.95 10.33 -7.52
C ASN A 72 -4.21 11.69 -8.20
N ASP A 73 -4.32 12.78 -7.44
CA ASP A 73 -4.50 14.14 -7.96
C ASP A 73 -3.25 14.69 -8.69
N MET A 74 -2.13 13.98 -8.60
CA MET A 74 -0.83 14.38 -9.15
C MET A 74 -0.33 13.42 -10.26
N HIS A 75 -1.25 12.81 -11.02
CA HIS A 75 -0.90 11.90 -12.14
C HIS A 75 -0.69 12.61 -13.49
N GLY A 76 -1.05 13.88 -13.62
CA GLY A 76 -0.89 14.64 -14.85
C GLY A 76 0.57 14.88 -15.26
N GLU A 77 0.75 15.46 -16.43
CA GLU A 77 2.08 15.75 -16.99
C GLU A 77 2.90 16.67 -16.09
N GLY A 78 4.11 16.24 -15.72
CA GLY A 78 5.01 16.93 -14.79
C GLY A 78 4.64 16.82 -13.31
N GLN A 79 3.44 16.35 -12.98
CA GLN A 79 2.93 16.36 -11.60
C GLN A 79 3.54 15.26 -10.74
N VAL A 80 3.78 14.06 -11.27
CA VAL A 80 4.44 12.97 -10.54
C VAL A 80 5.84 13.38 -10.10
N ILE A 81 6.59 14.03 -11.01
CA ILE A 81 7.94 14.55 -10.71
C ILE A 81 7.87 15.65 -9.65
N ALA A 82 6.91 16.56 -9.74
CA ALA A 82 6.72 17.62 -8.76
C ALA A 82 6.36 17.06 -7.38
N SER A 83 5.46 16.07 -7.31
CA SER A 83 5.08 15.37 -6.07
C SER A 83 6.27 14.66 -5.43
N CYS A 84 7.08 13.93 -6.21
CA CYS A 84 8.27 13.26 -5.69
C CYS A 84 9.26 14.27 -5.09
N LYS A 85 9.54 15.37 -5.79
CA LYS A 85 10.43 16.42 -5.29
C LYS A 85 9.88 17.07 -4.01
N GLN A 86 8.57 17.22 -3.88
CA GLN A 86 7.97 17.73 -2.65
C GLN A 86 8.12 16.71 -1.51
N SER A 87 7.86 15.42 -1.73
CA SER A 87 8.10 14.36 -0.73
C SER A 87 9.56 14.31 -0.28
N LEU A 88 10.52 14.40 -1.20
CA LEU A 88 11.95 14.47 -0.87
C LEU A 88 12.28 15.67 0.02
N LYS A 89 11.70 16.83 -0.30
CA LYS A 89 11.88 18.06 0.50
C LYS A 89 11.29 17.92 1.91
N ASP A 90 10.07 17.38 2.02
CA ASP A 90 9.37 17.23 3.29
C ASP A 90 10.04 16.17 4.17
N LEU A 91 10.47 15.05 3.59
CA LEU A 91 11.22 14.00 4.28
C LEU A 91 12.69 14.40 4.56
N GLY A 92 13.19 15.48 3.94
CA GLY A 92 14.59 15.93 4.12
C GLY A 92 15.61 14.97 3.51
N LEU A 93 15.29 14.38 2.35
CA LEU A 93 16.08 13.34 1.70
C LEU A 93 16.53 13.77 0.31
N GLU A 94 17.66 13.21 -0.15
CA GLU A 94 18.16 13.39 -1.51
C GLU A 94 17.57 12.37 -2.50
N TYR A 95 17.17 11.19 -2.01
CA TYR A 95 16.54 10.15 -2.80
C TYR A 95 15.56 9.32 -1.97
N LEU A 96 14.58 8.68 -2.63
CA LEU A 96 13.76 7.62 -2.06
C LEU A 96 14.28 6.26 -2.50
N ASP A 97 14.12 5.23 -1.67
CA ASP A 97 14.47 3.86 -2.04
C ASP A 97 13.40 3.25 -2.95
N LEU A 98 12.14 3.59 -2.72
CA LEU A 98 11.01 3.16 -3.54
C LEU A 98 9.99 4.29 -3.66
N TYR A 99 9.53 4.56 -4.89
CA TYR A 99 8.43 5.48 -5.14
C TYR A 99 7.29 4.76 -5.84
N ILE A 100 6.07 4.97 -5.40
CA ILE A 100 4.91 4.17 -5.77
C ILE A 100 3.81 5.04 -6.38
N LEU A 101 3.19 4.63 -7.48
CA LEU A 101 1.86 5.12 -7.87
C LEU A 101 0.83 4.52 -6.90
N HIS A 102 0.21 5.37 -6.06
CA HIS A 102 -0.64 4.93 -4.95
C HIS A 102 -1.89 4.16 -5.43
N TRP A 103 -2.48 4.62 -6.55
CA TRP A 103 -3.55 3.94 -7.28
C TRP A 103 -3.26 4.00 -8.77
N PRO A 104 -3.82 3.11 -9.59
CA PRO A 104 -3.51 3.07 -11.02
C PRO A 104 -4.22 4.15 -11.87
N PHE A 105 -5.03 5.00 -11.25
CA PHE A 105 -5.88 5.99 -11.92
C PHE A 105 -5.82 7.35 -11.20
N PRO A 106 -6.21 8.47 -11.87
CA PRO A 106 -6.13 9.81 -11.31
C PRO A 106 -7.31 10.18 -10.41
N ASN A 107 -8.23 9.25 -10.09
CA ASN A 107 -9.39 9.52 -9.27
C ASN A 107 -8.95 9.74 -7.81
N TYR A 108 -9.35 10.85 -7.22
CA TYR A 108 -9.00 11.22 -5.86
C TYR A 108 -10.24 11.62 -5.04
N HIS A 109 -10.10 11.73 -3.76
CA HIS A 109 -11.14 12.17 -2.83
C HIS A 109 -10.61 13.24 -1.87
N ALA A 110 -11.52 14.08 -1.36
CA ALA A 110 -11.16 15.05 -0.34
C ALA A 110 -10.84 14.37 1.01
N LYS A 111 -9.96 14.97 1.79
CA LYS A 111 -9.67 14.51 3.16
C LYS A 111 -10.96 14.51 3.98
N GLY A 112 -11.20 13.45 4.74
CA GLY A 112 -12.37 13.32 5.62
C GLY A 112 -13.72 13.13 4.88
N CYS A 113 -13.72 12.80 3.59
CA CYS A 113 -14.95 12.50 2.84
C CYS A 113 -15.69 11.28 3.42
N SER A 114 -17.01 11.21 3.20
CA SER A 114 -17.80 10.01 3.50
C SER A 114 -17.59 8.93 2.44
N GLY A 115 -17.97 7.68 2.73
CA GLY A 115 -17.94 6.58 1.78
C GLY A 115 -18.81 6.79 0.52
N ASP A 116 -19.83 7.65 0.62
CA ASP A 116 -20.72 8.00 -0.49
C ASP A 116 -20.25 9.20 -1.32
N SER A 117 -19.14 9.84 -0.90
CA SER A 117 -18.57 10.97 -1.67
C SER A 117 -18.12 10.50 -3.05
N ARG A 118 -18.41 11.30 -4.07
CA ARG A 118 -17.97 11.06 -5.45
C ARG A 118 -17.33 12.33 -5.99
N ASN A 119 -16.20 12.15 -6.66
CA ASN A 119 -15.60 13.23 -7.43
C ASN A 119 -16.18 13.19 -8.85
N PRO A 120 -16.83 14.26 -9.33
CA PRO A 120 -17.42 14.29 -10.67
C PRO A 120 -16.38 14.15 -11.80
N ASP A 121 -15.09 14.44 -11.52
CA ASP A 121 -14.00 14.32 -12.49
C ASP A 121 -13.41 12.89 -12.51
N SER A 122 -13.90 11.98 -11.66
CA SER A 122 -13.46 10.59 -11.67
C SER A 122 -13.87 9.89 -12.96
N ARG A 123 -12.99 9.03 -13.44
CA ARG A 123 -13.13 8.31 -14.71
C ARG A 123 -12.62 6.87 -14.59
N PRO A 124 -13.04 5.97 -15.51
CA PRO A 124 -12.50 4.62 -15.59
C PRO A 124 -10.98 4.61 -15.70
N PHE A 125 -10.36 3.47 -15.45
CA PHE A 125 -8.95 3.29 -15.74
C PHE A 125 -8.68 3.39 -17.24
N PHE A 126 -7.69 4.21 -17.62
CA PHE A 126 -7.17 4.30 -18.98
C PHE A 126 -5.67 4.02 -18.99
N VAL A 127 -5.24 3.22 -19.95
CA VAL A 127 -3.81 2.92 -20.14
C VAL A 127 -3.02 4.19 -20.41
N GLU A 128 -3.57 5.10 -21.19
CA GLU A 128 -2.93 6.37 -21.55
C GLU A 128 -2.63 7.22 -20.30
N ASP A 129 -3.61 7.36 -19.40
CA ASP A 129 -3.43 8.11 -18.14
C ASP A 129 -2.37 7.47 -17.25
N PHE A 130 -2.42 6.14 -17.11
CA PHE A 130 -1.42 5.42 -16.35
C PHE A 130 -0.02 5.63 -16.94
N MET A 131 0.12 5.55 -18.27
CA MET A 131 1.42 5.70 -18.93
C MET A 131 1.97 7.12 -18.85
N VAL A 132 1.13 8.17 -18.82
CA VAL A 132 1.57 9.55 -18.55
C VAL A 132 2.24 9.62 -17.17
N ALA A 133 1.67 9.01 -16.15
CA ALA A 133 2.24 8.95 -14.80
C ALA A 133 3.49 8.03 -14.77
N TRP A 134 3.40 6.84 -15.39
CA TRP A 134 4.47 5.86 -15.34
C TRP A 134 5.76 6.34 -16.03
N ARG A 135 5.67 7.04 -17.17
CA ARG A 135 6.84 7.64 -17.83
C ARG A 135 7.59 8.62 -16.93
N GLN A 136 6.88 9.35 -16.09
CA GLN A 136 7.51 10.23 -15.10
C GLN A 136 8.17 9.44 -13.96
N MET A 137 7.58 8.32 -13.54
CA MET A 137 8.22 7.39 -12.58
C MET A 137 9.54 6.86 -13.16
N GLU A 138 9.55 6.41 -14.41
CA GLU A 138 10.74 5.96 -15.11
C GLU A 138 11.80 7.07 -15.20
N GLN A 139 11.38 8.32 -15.46
CA GLN A 139 12.29 9.46 -15.50
C GLN A 139 12.92 9.75 -14.13
N LEU A 140 12.12 9.71 -13.04
CA LEU A 140 12.62 9.88 -11.68
C LEU A 140 13.71 8.85 -11.33
N LYS A 141 13.55 7.61 -11.77
CA LYS A 141 14.57 6.56 -11.58
C LYS A 141 15.83 6.85 -12.40
N ARG A 142 15.70 7.29 -13.67
CA ARG A 142 16.85 7.67 -14.51
C ARG A 142 17.61 8.87 -13.93
N ASP A 143 16.89 9.82 -13.33
CA ASP A 143 17.47 11.01 -12.71
C ASP A 143 18.10 10.72 -11.33
N GLY A 144 17.95 9.49 -10.81
CA GLY A 144 18.50 9.08 -9.52
C GLY A 144 17.77 9.63 -8.29
N LEU A 145 16.61 10.26 -8.47
CA LEU A 145 15.77 10.75 -7.37
C LEU A 145 15.07 9.61 -6.63
N VAL A 146 14.87 8.47 -7.29
CA VAL A 146 14.35 7.24 -6.71
C VAL A 146 15.20 6.04 -7.15
N ARG A 147 15.44 5.08 -6.27
CA ARG A 147 16.19 3.87 -6.60
C ARG A 147 15.33 2.88 -7.37
N GLU A 148 14.09 2.67 -6.91
CA GLU A 148 13.13 1.78 -7.52
C GLU A 148 11.77 2.46 -7.66
N ILE A 149 10.97 1.98 -8.63
CA ILE A 149 9.61 2.46 -8.89
C ILE A 149 8.63 1.29 -8.80
N ALA A 150 7.44 1.55 -8.29
CA ALA A 150 6.46 0.51 -8.03
C ALA A 150 5.02 0.99 -8.26
N THR A 151 4.12 0.03 -8.21
CA THR A 151 2.68 0.23 -8.30
C THR A 151 2.01 -0.15 -6.99
N SER A 152 0.80 0.33 -6.80
CA SER A 152 -0.10 -0.10 -5.73
C SER A 152 -1.51 -0.24 -6.27
N ASN A 153 -2.30 -1.15 -5.66
CA ASN A 153 -3.70 -1.37 -6.01
C ASN A 153 -3.94 -1.76 -7.49
N MET A 154 -2.99 -2.45 -8.08
CA MET A 154 -3.13 -2.99 -9.43
C MET A 154 -3.94 -4.28 -9.43
N THR A 155 -4.49 -4.60 -10.60
CA THR A 155 -5.10 -5.90 -10.91
C THR A 155 -4.32 -6.59 -12.01
N ILE A 156 -4.48 -7.91 -12.18
CA ILE A 156 -3.82 -8.65 -13.27
C ILE A 156 -4.16 -8.04 -14.64
N PRO A 157 -5.45 -7.77 -14.96
CA PRO A 157 -5.80 -7.16 -16.24
C PRO A 157 -5.11 -5.82 -16.48
N LYS A 158 -5.01 -4.95 -15.46
CA LYS A 158 -4.29 -3.68 -15.59
C LYS A 158 -2.80 -3.90 -15.85
N PHE A 159 -2.17 -4.85 -15.15
CA PHE A 159 -0.79 -5.22 -15.41
C PHE A 159 -0.57 -5.72 -16.85
N GLU A 160 -1.42 -6.62 -17.33
CA GLU A 160 -1.34 -7.13 -18.71
C GLU A 160 -1.44 -6.01 -19.75
N ALA A 161 -2.26 -4.98 -19.48
CA ALA A 161 -2.39 -3.84 -20.36
C ALA A 161 -1.17 -2.91 -20.36
N VAL A 162 -0.49 -2.70 -19.23
CA VAL A 162 0.55 -1.68 -19.11
C VAL A 162 1.97 -2.24 -19.16
N LEU A 163 2.24 -3.46 -18.67
CA LEU A 163 3.60 -4.03 -18.62
C LEU A 163 4.30 -4.09 -19.98
N PRO A 164 3.61 -4.40 -21.11
CA PRO A 164 4.22 -4.35 -22.42
C PRO A 164 4.68 -2.96 -22.87
N LEU A 165 4.14 -1.90 -22.25
CA LEU A 165 4.42 -0.51 -22.57
C LEU A 165 5.50 0.11 -21.66
N CYS A 166 5.79 -0.51 -20.52
CA CYS A 166 6.79 -0.04 -19.58
C CYS A 166 8.21 -0.26 -20.10
N GLU A 167 9.05 0.76 -20.09
CA GLU A 167 10.50 0.64 -20.36
C GLU A 167 11.23 0.11 -19.10
N ILE A 168 10.79 0.58 -17.92
CA ILE A 168 11.25 0.07 -16.63
C ILE A 168 10.02 -0.57 -15.96
N ARG A 169 10.12 -1.87 -15.68
CA ARG A 169 9.03 -2.61 -15.03
C ARG A 169 8.90 -2.22 -13.55
N PRO A 170 7.71 -2.33 -12.95
CA PRO A 170 7.54 -2.15 -11.52
C PRO A 170 8.43 -3.12 -10.73
N TYR A 171 9.16 -2.59 -9.75
CA TYR A 171 9.95 -3.38 -8.80
C TYR A 171 9.05 -4.13 -7.81
N ALA A 172 7.93 -3.53 -7.43
CA ALA A 172 6.99 -4.08 -6.46
C ALA A 172 5.55 -3.72 -6.81
N ASN A 173 4.61 -4.49 -6.25
CA ASN A 173 3.22 -4.08 -6.12
C ASN A 173 2.83 -4.07 -4.64
N GLU A 174 2.32 -2.94 -4.16
CA GLU A 174 1.73 -2.82 -2.84
C GLU A 174 0.24 -3.10 -2.92
N MET A 175 -0.26 -4.06 -2.14
CA MET A 175 -1.64 -4.49 -2.22
C MET A 175 -2.18 -4.90 -0.86
N GLU A 176 -3.50 -4.87 -0.70
CA GLU A 176 -4.15 -5.36 0.50
C GLU A 176 -3.92 -6.86 0.65
N LEU A 177 -3.30 -7.28 1.77
CA LEU A 177 -3.03 -8.68 2.07
C LEU A 177 -3.16 -8.96 3.57
N HIS A 178 -4.08 -9.85 3.90
CA HIS A 178 -4.30 -10.35 5.25
C HIS A 178 -4.97 -11.73 5.21
N PRO A 179 -5.09 -12.47 6.34
CA PRO A 179 -5.58 -13.84 6.34
C PRO A 179 -6.95 -14.07 5.68
N SER A 180 -7.89 -13.13 5.78
CA SER A 180 -9.22 -13.23 5.14
C SER A 180 -9.28 -12.64 3.72
N PHE A 181 -8.15 -12.09 3.22
CA PHE A 181 -8.01 -11.57 1.86
C PHE A 181 -6.61 -11.82 1.32
N GLN A 182 -6.40 -12.99 0.75
CA GLN A 182 -5.06 -13.47 0.40
C GLN A 182 -4.64 -13.20 -1.04
N GLN A 183 -5.57 -12.94 -1.96
CA GLN A 183 -5.33 -12.63 -3.37
C GLN A 183 -4.31 -13.57 -4.04
N PRO A 184 -4.50 -14.90 -4.02
CA PRO A 184 -3.47 -15.83 -4.45
C PRO A 184 -3.05 -15.63 -5.91
N GLU A 185 -3.99 -15.40 -6.83
CA GLU A 185 -3.70 -15.21 -8.25
C GLU A 185 -2.85 -13.97 -8.50
N LEU A 186 -3.19 -12.83 -7.87
CA LEU A 186 -2.41 -11.58 -8.03
C LEU A 186 -1.04 -11.69 -7.35
N TYR A 187 -0.98 -12.36 -6.19
CA TYR A 187 0.27 -12.62 -5.50
C TYR A 187 1.22 -13.44 -6.37
N ASP A 188 0.75 -14.56 -6.91
CA ASP A 188 1.54 -15.46 -7.76
C ASP A 188 1.95 -14.75 -9.05
N TYR A 189 1.03 -14.00 -9.68
CA TYR A 189 1.34 -13.16 -10.84
C TYR A 189 2.48 -12.19 -10.57
N CYS A 190 2.47 -11.48 -9.45
CA CYS A 190 3.56 -10.58 -9.07
C CYS A 190 4.89 -11.32 -8.94
N LYS A 191 4.90 -12.48 -8.29
CA LYS A 191 6.11 -13.30 -8.08
C LYS A 191 6.65 -13.85 -9.41
N GLU A 192 5.79 -14.34 -10.29
CA GLU A 192 6.18 -14.84 -11.63
C GLU A 192 6.79 -13.74 -12.51
N HIS A 193 6.34 -12.50 -12.33
CA HIS A 193 6.89 -11.34 -13.04
C HIS A 193 8.07 -10.67 -12.33
N GLY A 194 8.60 -11.29 -11.26
CA GLY A 194 9.78 -10.80 -10.54
C GLY A 194 9.51 -9.60 -9.63
N MET A 195 8.26 -9.24 -9.40
CA MET A 195 7.88 -8.14 -8.51
C MET A 195 7.93 -8.56 -7.04
N GLN A 196 8.42 -7.66 -6.20
CA GLN A 196 8.25 -7.78 -4.75
C GLN A 196 6.79 -7.48 -4.38
N VAL A 197 6.32 -8.07 -3.29
CA VAL A 197 4.97 -7.85 -2.79
C VAL A 197 5.04 -7.17 -1.43
N ILE A 198 4.34 -6.04 -1.30
CA ILE A 198 4.16 -5.31 -0.04
C ILE A 198 2.69 -5.45 0.36
N GLY A 199 2.43 -5.86 1.60
CA GLY A 199 1.07 -6.09 2.10
C GLY A 199 0.63 -5.00 3.06
N PHE A 200 -0.33 -4.17 2.66
CA PHE A 200 -0.99 -3.26 3.58
C PHE A 200 -2.20 -3.92 4.26
N CYS A 201 -2.72 -3.31 5.33
CA CYS A 201 -3.76 -3.87 6.19
C CYS A 201 -3.46 -5.27 6.76
N PRO A 202 -2.22 -5.63 7.14
CA PRO A 202 -1.82 -7.01 7.44
C PRO A 202 -2.53 -7.63 8.64
N LEU A 203 -3.30 -6.84 9.41
CA LEU A 203 -4.03 -7.26 10.62
C LEU A 203 -5.56 -7.19 10.42
N GLY A 204 -6.04 -7.05 9.17
CA GLY A 204 -7.46 -6.77 8.90
C GLY A 204 -7.92 -5.39 9.34
N SER A 205 -7.00 -4.49 9.65
CA SER A 205 -7.16 -3.05 9.94
C SER A 205 -8.49 -2.62 10.57
N PRO A 206 -8.85 -3.12 11.76
CA PRO A 206 -10.14 -2.82 12.40
C PRO A 206 -10.31 -1.33 12.75
N ASN A 207 -9.23 -0.57 12.66
CA ASN A 207 -9.16 0.85 13.02
C ASN A 207 -9.10 1.79 11.80
N ARG A 208 -9.34 1.27 10.56
CA ARG A 208 -9.38 2.08 9.36
C ARG A 208 -10.53 3.11 9.38
N PRO A 209 -10.51 4.14 8.52
CA PRO A 209 -11.57 5.14 8.44
C PRO A 209 -12.96 4.54 8.26
N ASP A 210 -13.99 5.17 8.84
CA ASP A 210 -15.36 4.65 8.79
C ASP A 210 -15.91 4.59 7.35
N ARG A 211 -15.43 5.46 6.44
CA ARG A 211 -15.79 5.43 5.01
C ARG A 211 -15.41 4.13 4.29
N ASP A 212 -14.45 3.38 4.86
CA ASP A 212 -13.96 2.12 4.29
C ASP A 212 -14.55 0.89 4.99
N ARG A 213 -15.52 1.07 5.90
CA ARG A 213 -16.13 -0.03 6.67
C ARG A 213 -17.47 -0.45 6.12
N THR A 214 -17.71 -1.75 6.18
CA THR A 214 -19.02 -2.37 5.90
C THR A 214 -19.36 -3.40 6.98
N ALA A 215 -20.63 -3.81 7.04
CA ALA A 215 -21.10 -4.77 8.06
C ALA A 215 -20.53 -6.18 7.87
N GLU A 216 -20.12 -6.49 6.64
CA GLU A 216 -19.58 -7.81 6.26
C GLU A 216 -18.08 -7.96 6.53
N ASP A 217 -17.42 -6.90 7.00
CA ASP A 217 -15.97 -6.91 7.19
C ASP A 217 -15.53 -7.90 8.27
N VAL A 218 -14.55 -8.72 7.91
CA VAL A 218 -13.91 -9.67 8.81
C VAL A 218 -12.75 -8.98 9.54
N VAL A 219 -12.59 -9.29 10.82
CA VAL A 219 -11.44 -8.86 11.62
C VAL A 219 -10.53 -10.05 11.83
N ASP A 220 -9.41 -10.12 11.11
CA ASP A 220 -8.51 -11.28 11.10
C ASP A 220 -8.06 -11.72 12.49
N THR A 221 -7.74 -10.77 13.36
CA THR A 221 -7.31 -11.08 14.74
C THR A 221 -8.42 -11.72 15.60
N LYS A 222 -9.66 -11.80 15.10
CA LYS A 222 -10.79 -12.49 15.74
C LYS A 222 -11.12 -13.84 15.11
N LEU A 223 -10.48 -14.21 14.01
CA LEU A 223 -10.65 -15.51 13.39
C LEU A 223 -10.24 -16.62 14.36
N THR A 224 -11.05 -17.67 14.45
CA THR A 224 -10.83 -18.77 15.40
C THR A 224 -9.46 -19.44 15.18
N VAL A 225 -9.05 -19.62 13.93
CA VAL A 225 -7.75 -20.20 13.61
C VAL A 225 -6.61 -19.32 14.08
N ILE A 226 -6.72 -18.00 13.89
CA ILE A 226 -5.69 -17.04 14.32
C ILE A 226 -5.57 -17.01 15.85
N GLN A 227 -6.70 -17.03 16.57
CA GLN A 227 -6.70 -17.07 18.02
C GLN A 227 -6.17 -18.41 18.58
N SER A 228 -6.51 -19.53 17.96
CA SER A 228 -5.96 -20.86 18.32
C SER A 228 -4.45 -20.89 18.16
N LEU A 229 -3.94 -20.46 17.00
CA LEU A 229 -2.51 -20.40 16.76
C LEU A 229 -1.79 -19.43 17.72
N ALA A 230 -2.39 -18.29 18.03
CA ALA A 230 -1.85 -17.36 19.01
C ALA A 230 -1.71 -18.00 20.39
N GLN A 231 -2.69 -18.81 20.82
CA GLN A 231 -2.65 -19.56 22.06
C GLN A 231 -1.59 -20.67 22.02
N GLU A 232 -1.51 -21.42 20.92
CA GLU A 232 -0.53 -22.50 20.70
C GLU A 232 0.90 -21.96 20.77
N HIS A 233 1.16 -20.76 20.19
CA HIS A 233 2.47 -20.10 20.19
C HIS A 233 2.73 -19.20 21.39
N GLY A 234 1.76 -18.99 22.29
CA GLY A 234 1.91 -18.08 23.44
C GLY A 234 2.14 -16.62 23.03
N CYS A 235 1.55 -16.17 21.91
CA CYS A 235 1.72 -14.83 21.36
C CYS A 235 0.35 -14.16 21.07
N SER A 236 0.38 -12.94 20.57
CA SER A 236 -0.86 -12.23 20.20
C SER A 236 -1.39 -12.67 18.83
N PRO A 237 -2.70 -12.56 18.56
CA PRO A 237 -3.28 -12.78 17.23
C PRO A 237 -2.65 -11.90 16.15
N GLN A 238 -2.24 -10.68 16.47
CA GLN A 238 -1.54 -9.76 15.57
C GLN A 238 -0.20 -10.36 15.12
N GLU A 239 0.55 -10.96 16.03
CA GLU A 239 1.82 -11.61 15.70
C GLU A 239 1.62 -12.78 14.74
N ILE A 240 0.55 -13.57 14.88
CA ILE A 240 0.22 -14.65 13.94
C ILE A 240 -0.04 -14.13 12.53
N CYS A 241 -0.81 -13.04 12.39
CA CYS A 241 -1.05 -12.42 11.08
C CYS A 241 0.27 -11.96 10.43
N LEU A 242 1.19 -11.38 11.20
CA LEU A 242 2.50 -10.94 10.69
C LEU A 242 3.42 -12.10 10.34
N ARG A 243 3.45 -13.17 11.16
CA ARG A 243 4.18 -14.42 10.85
C ARG A 243 3.66 -15.05 9.56
N TRP A 244 2.34 -15.10 9.37
CA TRP A 244 1.73 -15.56 8.12
C TRP A 244 2.25 -14.77 6.92
N ALA A 245 2.23 -13.43 7.00
CA ALA A 245 2.67 -12.55 5.94
C ALA A 245 4.12 -12.83 5.52
N VAL A 246 5.05 -12.87 6.49
CA VAL A 246 6.48 -13.09 6.20
C VAL A 246 6.77 -14.54 5.80
N THR A 247 6.05 -15.52 6.37
CA THR A 247 6.19 -16.93 5.97
C THR A 247 5.72 -17.15 4.53
N ARG A 248 4.69 -16.42 4.10
CA ARG A 248 4.23 -16.41 2.71
C ARG A 248 5.22 -15.74 1.76
N GLY A 249 6.09 -14.86 2.26
CA GLY A 249 7.15 -14.21 1.48
C GLY A 249 6.82 -12.82 0.93
N HIS A 250 5.94 -12.07 1.60
CA HIS A 250 5.73 -10.64 1.35
C HIS A 250 6.08 -9.79 2.57
N THR A 251 6.26 -8.49 2.35
CA THR A 251 6.60 -7.53 3.40
C THR A 251 5.33 -6.88 3.94
N PRO A 252 4.85 -7.24 5.15
CA PRO A 252 3.74 -6.53 5.78
C PRO A 252 4.19 -5.16 6.28
N ILE A 253 3.28 -4.16 6.25
CA ILE A 253 3.51 -2.79 6.71
C ILE A 253 2.52 -2.39 7.81
N PRO A 254 2.54 -3.03 9.00
CA PRO A 254 1.69 -2.63 10.10
C PRO A 254 2.06 -1.24 10.63
N PHE A 255 1.05 -0.53 11.17
CA PHE A 255 1.24 0.67 11.97
C PHE A 255 0.83 0.43 13.42
N SER A 256 1.53 1.03 14.36
CA SER A 256 1.09 1.16 15.74
C SER A 256 1.67 2.41 16.40
N GLY A 257 0.84 3.17 17.11
CA GLY A 257 1.27 4.24 18.02
C GLY A 257 1.67 3.72 19.41
N ASN A 258 1.52 2.42 19.69
CA ASN A 258 1.87 1.82 20.97
C ASN A 258 3.28 1.20 20.92
N PRO A 259 4.25 1.68 21.72
CA PRO A 259 5.62 1.15 21.72
C PRO A 259 5.72 -0.36 21.96
N ARG A 260 4.85 -0.93 22.78
CA ARG A 260 4.85 -2.39 23.04
C ARG A 260 4.50 -3.17 21.76
N ASN A 261 3.51 -2.70 21.01
CA ASN A 261 3.13 -3.34 19.75
C ASN A 261 4.22 -3.17 18.68
N ILE A 262 4.93 -2.03 18.66
CA ILE A 262 6.06 -1.80 17.73
C ILE A 262 7.12 -2.88 17.95
N VAL A 263 7.48 -3.13 19.21
CA VAL A 263 8.48 -4.16 19.56
C VAL A 263 7.97 -5.56 19.23
N SER A 264 6.75 -5.92 19.62
CA SER A 264 6.21 -7.26 19.41
C SER A 264 6.01 -7.58 17.92
N ASN A 265 5.53 -6.62 17.13
CA ASN A 265 5.37 -6.78 15.69
C ASN A 265 6.73 -7.07 15.00
N LEU A 266 7.79 -6.36 15.39
CA LEU A 266 9.13 -6.61 14.85
C LEU A 266 9.70 -7.98 15.30
N ALA A 267 9.40 -8.38 16.52
CA ALA A 267 9.84 -9.69 17.02
C ALA A 267 9.12 -10.86 16.34
N ALA A 268 7.84 -10.67 16.02
CA ALA A 268 6.98 -11.70 15.43
C ALA A 268 7.55 -12.32 14.15
N VAL A 269 8.17 -11.51 13.29
CA VAL A 269 8.65 -11.97 11.96
C VAL A 269 9.87 -12.89 12.01
N ARG A 270 10.45 -13.12 13.18
CA ARG A 270 11.61 -14.01 13.37
C ARG A 270 11.23 -15.48 13.51
N ASP A 271 9.95 -15.77 13.69
CA ASP A 271 9.44 -17.09 14.02
C ASP A 271 8.39 -17.50 12.99
N PRO A 272 8.79 -18.17 11.89
CA PRO A 272 7.89 -18.51 10.80
C PRO A 272 6.88 -19.58 11.21
N LEU A 273 5.72 -19.60 10.55
CA LEU A 273 4.70 -20.63 10.70
C LEU A 273 5.08 -21.89 9.91
N SER A 274 4.68 -23.05 10.42
CA SER A 274 4.81 -24.32 9.72
C SER A 274 3.88 -24.40 8.49
N ALA A 275 4.14 -25.35 7.59
CA ALA A 275 3.30 -25.58 6.42
C ALA A 275 1.86 -25.96 6.78
N GLU A 276 1.66 -26.69 7.90
CA GLU A 276 0.33 -27.05 8.41
C GLU A 276 -0.43 -25.82 8.90
N GLU A 277 0.20 -24.95 9.68
CA GLU A 277 -0.37 -23.69 10.17
C GLU A 277 -0.72 -22.75 9.01
N MET A 278 0.17 -22.64 8.01
CA MET A 278 -0.09 -21.89 6.78
C MET A 278 -1.30 -22.45 6.02
N ALA A 279 -1.49 -23.76 5.99
CA ALA A 279 -2.66 -24.38 5.36
C ALA A 279 -3.96 -24.10 6.15
N ARG A 280 -3.90 -24.08 7.50
CA ARG A 280 -5.03 -23.69 8.35
C ARG A 280 -5.47 -22.25 8.05
N ILE A 281 -4.50 -21.32 7.96
CA ILE A 281 -4.80 -19.91 7.65
C ILE A 281 -5.26 -19.73 6.20
N ARG A 282 -4.74 -20.53 5.25
CA ARG A 282 -5.18 -20.47 3.86
C ARG A 282 -6.68 -20.74 3.73
N ALA A 283 -7.24 -21.60 4.55
CA ALA A 283 -8.66 -21.93 4.55
C ALA A 283 -9.58 -20.78 5.02
N GLU A 284 -9.02 -19.74 5.65
CA GLU A 284 -9.77 -18.57 6.12
C GLU A 284 -9.98 -17.51 5.02
N ASP A 285 -9.39 -17.67 3.84
CA ASP A 285 -9.59 -16.73 2.73
C ASP A 285 -11.06 -16.72 2.30
N CYS A 286 -11.70 -15.59 2.49
CA CYS A 286 -13.10 -15.38 2.13
C CYS A 286 -13.29 -14.18 1.20
N ASN A 287 -12.21 -13.73 0.56
CA ASN A 287 -12.21 -12.57 -0.35
C ASN A 287 -12.72 -11.28 0.33
N CYS A 288 -12.46 -11.10 1.63
CA CYS A 288 -12.91 -9.95 2.40
C CYS A 288 -12.05 -8.73 2.13
N ARG A 289 -12.28 -8.03 1.02
CA ARG A 289 -11.63 -6.75 0.72
C ARG A 289 -12.12 -5.66 1.66
N LEU A 290 -11.21 -5.03 2.38
CA LEU A 290 -11.50 -3.96 3.34
C LEU A 290 -11.41 -2.57 2.69
N VAL A 291 -10.43 -2.36 1.80
CA VAL A 291 -10.25 -1.11 1.06
C VAL A 291 -10.89 -1.28 -0.32
N LYS A 292 -12.21 -1.07 -0.37
CA LYS A 292 -13.02 -1.26 -1.58
C LYS A 292 -12.82 -0.12 -2.60
N GLY A 293 -12.46 1.08 -2.14
CA GLY A 293 -12.18 2.23 -3.00
C GLY A 293 -13.42 2.90 -3.59
N GLN A 294 -14.62 2.69 -3.02
CA GLN A 294 -15.89 3.22 -3.52
C GLN A 294 -15.87 4.74 -3.75
N VAL A 295 -15.05 5.48 -3.02
CA VAL A 295 -14.88 6.94 -3.19
C VAL A 295 -14.21 7.34 -4.51
N PHE A 296 -13.62 6.39 -5.22
CA PHE A 296 -12.96 6.60 -6.52
C PHE A 296 -13.83 6.24 -7.73
N LEU A 297 -15.06 5.80 -7.49
CA LEU A 297 -15.98 5.46 -8.57
C LEU A 297 -16.28 6.68 -9.44
N TRP A 298 -16.45 6.45 -10.72
CA TRP A 298 -16.76 7.46 -11.75
C TRP A 298 -18.25 7.53 -12.04
N PRO A 299 -18.75 8.61 -12.67
CA PRO A 299 -20.13 8.69 -13.11
C PRO A 299 -20.52 7.48 -13.98
N GLY A 300 -21.59 6.83 -13.63
CA GLY A 300 -22.08 5.62 -14.33
C GLY A 300 -21.53 4.29 -13.80
N SER A 301 -20.68 4.31 -12.77
CA SER A 301 -20.30 3.12 -12.00
C SER A 301 -20.79 3.26 -10.56
N ASP A 302 -21.60 2.32 -10.13
CA ASP A 302 -22.15 2.25 -8.76
C ASP A 302 -21.58 1.08 -7.94
N ASP A 303 -20.80 0.21 -8.60
CA ASP A 303 -20.22 -0.98 -7.99
C ASP A 303 -18.70 -0.83 -7.83
N TRP A 304 -18.20 -0.87 -6.60
CA TRP A 304 -16.77 -0.84 -6.30
C TRP A 304 -15.98 -1.96 -6.98
N GLN A 305 -16.63 -3.08 -7.35
CA GLN A 305 -15.99 -4.19 -8.09
C GLN A 305 -15.49 -3.76 -9.47
N ASP A 306 -16.06 -2.70 -10.06
CA ASP A 306 -15.58 -2.13 -11.32
C ASP A 306 -14.16 -1.58 -11.21
N LEU A 307 -13.75 -1.04 -10.03
CA LEU A 307 -12.36 -0.58 -9.78
C LEU A 307 -11.34 -1.72 -9.83
N TRP A 308 -11.79 -2.92 -9.47
CA TRP A 308 -10.95 -4.10 -9.31
C TRP A 308 -11.10 -5.10 -10.47
N ASP A 309 -11.77 -4.72 -11.55
CA ASP A 309 -11.97 -5.52 -12.76
C ASP A 309 -12.71 -6.86 -12.50
N LEU A 310 -13.44 -6.96 -11.40
CA LEU A 310 -14.13 -8.20 -10.99
C LEU A 310 -15.40 -8.46 -11.80
N ASN A 311 -16.00 -7.43 -12.39
CA ASN A 311 -17.20 -7.53 -13.22
C ASN A 311 -16.91 -7.84 -14.69
N GLY A 312 -15.64 -8.08 -15.05
CA GLY A 312 -15.22 -8.38 -16.41
C GLY A 312 -15.44 -7.24 -17.42
N LYS A 313 -15.65 -6.02 -16.95
CA LYS A 313 -15.87 -4.82 -17.80
C LYS A 313 -14.53 -4.17 -18.15
N LEU A 314 -13.75 -4.82 -19.00
CA LEU A 314 -12.43 -4.35 -19.39
C LEU A 314 -12.43 -3.49 -20.68
N ASP A 315 -13.58 -2.94 -21.04
CA ASP A 315 -13.78 -2.20 -22.30
C ASP A 315 -13.14 -0.80 -22.32
N HIS A 316 -12.59 -0.32 -21.22
CA HIS A 316 -12.19 1.08 -21.06
C HIS A 316 -10.70 1.32 -20.85
N TRP A 317 -9.84 0.39 -21.24
CA TRP A 317 -8.40 0.55 -21.07
C TRP A 317 -7.71 1.42 -22.12
N VAL A 318 -8.38 1.62 -23.27
CA VAL A 318 -7.84 2.40 -24.39
C VAL A 318 -8.89 3.38 -24.89
N TYR A 319 -8.57 4.67 -24.94
CA TYR A 319 -9.51 5.73 -25.33
C TYR A 319 -10.26 5.44 -26.64
N LYS A 320 -9.55 5.05 -27.70
CA LYS A 320 -10.12 4.79 -29.01
C LYS A 320 -11.19 3.68 -29.05
N ASN A 321 -11.14 2.74 -28.11
CA ASN A 321 -12.05 1.60 -28.03
C ASN A 321 -13.01 1.70 -26.84
N ASN A 322 -12.97 2.80 -26.10
CA ASN A 322 -13.67 2.92 -24.84
C ASN A 322 -15.16 3.24 -25.06
N LYS A 323 -16.03 2.35 -24.58
CA LYS A 323 -17.48 2.52 -24.64
C LYS A 323 -17.95 3.70 -23.80
N TRP A 324 -17.39 3.84 -22.59
CA TRP A 324 -17.75 4.91 -21.66
C TRP A 324 -17.51 6.30 -22.26
N LEU A 325 -16.35 6.50 -22.93
CA LEU A 325 -16.05 7.77 -23.60
C LEU A 325 -17.03 8.09 -24.71
N LYS A 326 -17.46 7.08 -25.50
CA LYS A 326 -18.42 7.27 -26.56
C LYS A 326 -19.81 7.65 -26.07
N GLU A 327 -20.13 7.28 -24.83
CA GLU A 327 -21.45 7.55 -24.24
C GLU A 327 -21.45 8.82 -23.37
N ASN A 328 -20.29 9.36 -22.95
CA ASN A 328 -20.14 10.47 -22.00
C ASN A 328 -19.36 11.68 -22.55
N LEU A 329 -18.84 11.63 -23.78
CA LEU A 329 -18.26 12.75 -24.52
C LEU A 329 -19.04 13.01 -25.82
#